data_9545461fbaad18696f17ea30959467d2
#
_entry.id   9545461fbaad18696f17ea30959467d2
#
_cell.length_a   1.000
_cell.length_b   1.000
_cell.length_c   1.000
_cell.angle_alpha   90.00
_cell.angle_beta   90.00
_cell.angle_gamma   90.00
#
_symmetry.space_group_name_H-M   'P 1'
#
loop_
_entity.id
_entity.type
_entity.pdbx_description
1 polymer ?
#
loop_
_entity_poly.entity_id
_entity_poly.type
_entity_poly.pdbx_seq_one_letter_code
_entity_poly.pdbx_strand_id
1 'polypeptide(L)'
;MFEFKIEAVCKTTGARAGELITPHGVIKTPVFMPVGTLAAVKSMSSRELREIDAQIILGNTYHLYLRPGADIIAEAGGLHKFMNWDSPILTDSGGFQVFSLSVLNKVTDAGVECRSHIDGSKHFMSPDWAMDVQRKLSSDIMMCFDQCTPYPCTKEDAEAALRRTTLWAERCCEIYYNGQRQTPIPAEHPIYPGDNDVTTVECEQTKQQALFGIVQGSVFEDLRIRSAKEIMSFDFPGYAIGGLSVGEPHSDMYRILDVLNLILPVNKPRYLMGVGFPTNLIEGIARGVDMFDCVLPTRNGRNGSLITSFGRVNIKAKKYERDFTRLDPECDCTLCRLHTRAYLRHLYRTGEILAARLCSEHNLRFLIRIASGAREAIINGNYPEYCERFYSLFHDEREGDQR
;
A
#
# COMPACT_ATOMS: atom_id res chain seq x y z
N MET A 1 -15.75 8.52 11.67
CA MET A 1 -14.79 8.67 12.80
C MET A 1 -13.58 7.85 12.45
N PHE A 2 -12.35 8.35 12.62
CA PHE A 2 -11.11 7.61 12.41
C PHE A 2 -10.51 7.28 13.79
N GLU A 3 -10.27 6.00 14.08
CA GLU A 3 -9.78 5.54 15.38
C GLU A 3 -8.93 4.28 15.20
N PHE A 4 -7.84 4.16 15.97
CA PHE A 4 -7.02 2.96 16.01
C PHE A 4 -7.01 2.35 17.40
N LYS A 5 -7.39 1.07 17.50
CA LYS A 5 -7.48 0.33 18.77
C LYS A 5 -6.54 -0.87 18.71
N ILE A 6 -5.64 -1.01 19.69
CA ILE A 6 -4.82 -2.21 19.84
C ILE A 6 -5.62 -3.25 20.63
N GLU A 7 -5.70 -4.47 20.11
CA GLU A 7 -6.40 -5.60 20.74
C GLU A 7 -5.42 -6.54 21.45
N ALA A 8 -4.24 -6.76 20.84
CA ALA A 8 -3.21 -7.63 21.41
C ALA A 8 -1.80 -7.16 21.00
N VAL A 9 -0.83 -7.49 21.83
CA VAL A 9 0.60 -7.22 21.62
C VAL A 9 1.38 -8.49 21.93
N CYS A 10 2.34 -8.83 21.07
CA CYS A 10 3.27 -9.93 21.34
C CYS A 10 4.20 -9.58 22.50
N LYS A 11 4.43 -10.51 23.44
CA LYS A 11 5.25 -10.28 24.63
C LYS A 11 6.76 -10.22 24.34
N THR A 12 7.20 -10.81 23.25
CA THR A 12 8.62 -11.02 22.93
C THR A 12 9.10 -10.24 21.71
N THR A 13 8.17 -9.64 20.95
CA THR A 13 8.48 -8.85 19.76
C THR A 13 7.67 -7.54 19.76
N GLY A 14 7.89 -6.68 18.77
CA GLY A 14 7.07 -5.49 18.57
C GLY A 14 5.70 -5.74 17.90
N ALA A 15 5.40 -7.00 17.55
CA ALA A 15 4.19 -7.35 16.82
C ALA A 15 2.92 -7.02 17.60
N ARG A 16 1.94 -6.43 16.92
CA ARG A 16 0.68 -5.99 17.50
C ARG A 16 -0.49 -6.23 16.54
N ALA A 17 -1.65 -6.56 17.09
CA ALA A 17 -2.91 -6.66 16.37
C ALA A 17 -3.84 -5.56 16.83
N GLY A 18 -4.56 -4.95 15.89
CA GLY A 18 -5.48 -3.87 16.19
C GLY A 18 -6.59 -3.73 15.17
N GLU A 19 -7.46 -2.75 15.39
CA GLU A 19 -8.52 -2.35 14.48
C GLU A 19 -8.38 -0.87 14.14
N LEU A 20 -8.36 -0.56 12.84
CA LEU A 20 -8.39 0.79 12.33
C LEU A 20 -9.79 1.07 11.79
N ILE A 21 -10.53 1.90 12.47
CA ILE A 21 -11.89 2.29 12.11
C ILE A 21 -11.81 3.43 11.09
N THR A 22 -12.46 3.25 9.94
CA THR A 22 -12.53 4.24 8.86
C THR A 22 -13.99 4.49 8.46
N PRO A 23 -14.28 5.53 7.67
CA PRO A 23 -15.62 5.78 7.17
C PRO A 23 -16.24 4.63 6.37
N HIS A 24 -15.43 3.84 5.64
CA HIS A 24 -15.89 2.72 4.80
C HIS A 24 -15.65 1.34 5.43
N GLY A 25 -15.38 1.27 6.72
CA GLY A 25 -15.27 0.00 7.43
C GLY A 25 -14.07 -0.11 8.37
N VAL A 26 -13.94 -1.27 8.99
CA VAL A 26 -12.88 -1.59 9.94
C VAL A 26 -11.79 -2.39 9.25
N ILE A 27 -10.55 -1.96 9.42
CA ILE A 27 -9.36 -2.65 8.93
C ILE A 27 -8.72 -3.37 10.11
N LYS A 28 -8.65 -4.69 10.03
CA LYS A 28 -7.96 -5.53 11.02
C LYS A 28 -6.48 -5.61 10.69
N THR A 29 -5.64 -5.09 11.58
CA THR A 29 -4.18 -5.06 11.39
C THR A 29 -3.48 -6.20 12.15
N PRO A 30 -2.31 -6.69 11.68
CA PRO A 30 -1.62 -6.25 10.46
C PRO A 30 -2.38 -6.56 9.18
N VAL A 31 -2.18 -5.74 8.12
CA VAL A 31 -2.90 -5.84 6.86
C VAL A 31 -1.98 -5.62 5.66
N PHE A 32 -2.23 -6.36 4.56
CA PHE A 32 -1.62 -6.12 3.26
C PHE A 32 -2.64 -5.47 2.33
N MET A 33 -2.25 -4.36 1.68
CA MET A 33 -3.07 -3.57 0.78
C MET A 33 -2.72 -3.87 -0.69
N PRO A 34 -3.62 -4.48 -1.49
CA PRO A 34 -3.45 -4.56 -2.93
C PRO A 34 -3.37 -3.19 -3.60
N VAL A 35 -2.44 -3.02 -4.55
CA VAL A 35 -2.23 -1.73 -5.22
C VAL A 35 -3.11 -1.63 -6.47
N GLY A 36 -4.01 -0.65 -6.47
CA GLY A 36 -4.93 -0.28 -7.55
C GLY A 36 -4.49 0.99 -8.28
N THR A 37 -3.43 0.92 -9.09
CA THR A 37 -2.73 2.07 -9.70
C THR A 37 -3.65 3.03 -10.48
N LEU A 38 -4.59 2.51 -11.27
CA LEU A 38 -5.49 3.29 -12.14
C LEU A 38 -6.95 2.94 -11.80
N ALA A 39 -7.36 3.13 -10.56
CA ALA A 39 -8.66 2.71 -10.03
C ALA A 39 -8.96 1.22 -10.29
N ALA A 40 -7.92 0.40 -10.40
CA ALA A 40 -8.05 -1.04 -10.57
C ALA A 40 -6.80 -1.76 -10.07
N VAL A 41 -6.95 -2.75 -9.24
CA VAL A 41 -5.90 -3.73 -8.95
C VAL A 41 -5.70 -4.56 -10.21
N LYS A 42 -4.47 -4.60 -10.71
CA LYS A 42 -4.17 -5.21 -12.02
C LYS A 42 -4.72 -6.63 -12.14
N SER A 43 -5.58 -6.84 -13.14
CA SER A 43 -6.22 -8.12 -13.47
C SER A 43 -7.27 -8.61 -12.44
N MET A 44 -7.73 -7.78 -11.51
CA MET A 44 -8.71 -8.13 -10.48
C MET A 44 -9.93 -7.22 -10.54
N SER A 45 -11.10 -7.79 -10.41
CA SER A 45 -12.35 -7.05 -10.17
C SER A 45 -12.56 -6.80 -8.67
N SER A 46 -13.42 -5.84 -8.33
CA SER A 46 -13.81 -5.57 -6.93
C SER A 46 -14.41 -6.80 -6.25
N ARG A 47 -15.16 -7.63 -6.98
CA ARG A 47 -15.70 -8.90 -6.48
C ARG A 47 -14.57 -9.87 -6.09
N GLU A 48 -13.61 -10.09 -6.97
CA GLU A 48 -12.48 -11.00 -6.70
C GLU A 48 -11.61 -10.49 -5.54
N LEU A 49 -11.46 -9.17 -5.38
CA LEU A 49 -10.77 -8.60 -4.23
C LEU A 49 -11.49 -8.92 -2.91
N ARG A 50 -12.84 -8.87 -2.88
CA ARG A 50 -13.62 -9.29 -1.71
C ARG A 50 -13.48 -10.80 -1.45
N GLU A 51 -13.51 -11.62 -2.51
CA GLU A 51 -13.36 -13.09 -2.41
C GLU A 51 -11.99 -13.53 -1.84
N ILE A 52 -10.96 -12.70 -1.96
CA ILE A 52 -9.63 -12.94 -1.35
C ILE A 52 -9.43 -12.20 -0.02
N ASP A 53 -10.49 -11.64 0.58
CA ASP A 53 -10.48 -10.90 1.85
C ASP A 53 -9.59 -9.65 1.85
N ALA A 54 -9.48 -8.93 0.73
CA ALA A 54 -8.85 -7.62 0.71
C ALA A 54 -9.70 -6.62 1.50
N GLN A 55 -9.19 -6.13 2.63
CA GLN A 55 -9.92 -5.22 3.52
C GLN A 55 -9.79 -3.76 3.09
N ILE A 56 -8.69 -3.41 2.46
CA ILE A 56 -8.32 -2.06 2.01
C ILE A 56 -7.49 -2.19 0.74
N ILE A 57 -7.58 -1.22 -0.15
CA ILE A 57 -6.74 -1.10 -1.34
C ILE A 57 -6.01 0.24 -1.35
N LEU A 58 -4.91 0.30 -2.11
CA LEU A 58 -4.15 1.53 -2.33
C LEU A 58 -4.37 2.06 -3.74
N GLY A 59 -4.71 3.34 -3.88
CA GLY A 59 -4.76 4.09 -5.14
C GLY A 59 -3.53 4.98 -5.30
N ASN A 60 -2.99 5.11 -6.53
CA ASN A 60 -1.84 5.99 -6.77
C ASN A 60 -2.28 7.37 -7.28
N THR A 61 -2.10 8.38 -6.47
CA THR A 61 -2.51 9.78 -6.72
C THR A 61 -1.97 10.33 -8.02
N TYR A 62 -0.67 10.17 -8.30
CA TYR A 62 -0.04 10.63 -9.54
C TYR A 62 -0.68 10.03 -10.79
N HIS A 63 -0.91 8.72 -10.81
CA HIS A 63 -1.49 8.04 -11.96
C HIS A 63 -2.95 8.44 -12.19
N LEU A 64 -3.72 8.55 -11.11
CA LEU A 64 -5.14 8.93 -11.18
C LEU A 64 -5.31 10.40 -11.57
N TYR A 65 -4.40 11.28 -11.16
CA TYR A 65 -4.35 12.66 -11.60
C TYR A 65 -4.10 12.76 -13.11
N LEU A 66 -3.17 11.98 -13.67
CA LEU A 66 -2.90 12.00 -15.10
C LEU A 66 -4.00 11.30 -15.92
N ARG A 67 -4.58 10.22 -15.41
CA ARG A 67 -5.65 9.45 -16.07
C ARG A 67 -6.52 8.71 -15.05
N PRO A 68 -7.84 8.90 -15.06
CA PRO A 68 -8.63 9.72 -16.02
C PRO A 68 -8.58 11.21 -15.72
N GLY A 69 -8.00 11.64 -14.61
CA GLY A 69 -8.05 12.98 -14.04
C GLY A 69 -8.89 13.00 -12.76
N ALA A 70 -8.42 13.76 -11.76
CA ALA A 70 -9.06 13.80 -10.45
C ALA A 70 -10.48 14.40 -10.50
N ASP A 71 -10.71 15.34 -11.42
CA ASP A 71 -12.03 15.99 -11.59
C ASP A 71 -13.09 14.99 -12.08
N ILE A 72 -12.76 14.11 -13.05
CA ILE A 72 -13.65 13.05 -13.51
C ILE A 72 -14.02 12.09 -12.39
N ILE A 73 -13.04 11.74 -11.53
CA ILE A 73 -13.29 10.86 -10.38
C ILE A 73 -14.16 11.57 -9.34
N ALA A 74 -13.96 12.88 -9.11
CA ALA A 74 -14.79 13.67 -8.21
C ALA A 74 -16.24 13.76 -8.72
N GLU A 75 -16.46 14.03 -10.02
CA GLU A 75 -17.77 14.03 -10.67
C GLU A 75 -18.47 12.67 -10.54
N ALA A 76 -17.72 11.56 -10.57
CA ALA A 76 -18.24 10.22 -10.30
C ALA A 76 -18.59 9.95 -8.82
N GLY A 77 -18.30 10.88 -7.92
CA GLY A 77 -18.55 10.75 -6.47
C GLY A 77 -17.40 10.08 -5.71
N GLY A 78 -16.16 10.21 -6.21
CA GLY A 78 -14.94 9.68 -5.61
C GLY A 78 -14.59 8.26 -6.07
N LEU A 79 -13.42 7.76 -5.64
CA LEU A 79 -12.90 6.45 -6.05
C LEU A 79 -13.83 5.30 -5.70
N HIS A 80 -14.46 5.32 -4.54
CA HIS A 80 -15.36 4.26 -4.09
C HIS A 80 -16.50 4.02 -5.10
N LYS A 81 -17.18 5.08 -5.53
CA LYS A 81 -18.23 4.98 -6.54
C LYS A 81 -17.68 4.69 -7.93
N PHE A 82 -16.58 5.37 -8.32
CA PHE A 82 -15.96 5.21 -9.63
C PHE A 82 -15.56 3.78 -9.94
N MET A 83 -15.02 3.04 -8.95
CA MET A 83 -14.55 1.67 -9.13
C MET A 83 -15.46 0.60 -8.50
N ASN A 84 -16.61 0.99 -7.95
CA ASN A 84 -17.53 0.11 -7.23
C ASN A 84 -16.82 -0.70 -6.12
N TRP A 85 -16.12 0.02 -5.24
CA TRP A 85 -15.43 -0.51 -4.08
C TRP A 85 -15.93 0.17 -2.82
N ASP A 86 -16.58 -0.60 -1.93
CA ASP A 86 -17.28 -0.13 -0.73
C ASP A 86 -16.46 -0.24 0.56
N SER A 87 -15.25 -0.78 0.47
CA SER A 87 -14.32 -0.92 1.59
C SER A 87 -13.27 0.21 1.59
N PRO A 88 -12.43 0.35 2.64
CA PRO A 88 -11.45 1.43 2.74
C PRO A 88 -10.49 1.56 1.57
N ILE A 89 -10.09 2.79 1.28
CA ILE A 89 -9.08 3.16 0.29
C ILE A 89 -8.03 4.07 0.95
N LEU A 90 -6.75 3.76 0.73
CA LEU A 90 -5.64 4.67 0.97
C LEU A 90 -5.15 5.22 -0.37
N THR A 91 -4.88 6.53 -0.48
CA THR A 91 -4.16 7.11 -1.62
C THR A 91 -2.76 7.53 -1.19
N ASP A 92 -1.74 7.19 -2.00
CA ASP A 92 -0.39 7.67 -1.76
C ASP A 92 -0.25 9.18 -2.02
N SER A 93 0.90 9.76 -1.66
CA SER A 93 1.16 11.18 -1.89
C SER A 93 1.36 11.57 -3.37
N GLY A 94 1.69 10.59 -4.23
CA GLY A 94 2.19 10.79 -5.58
C GLY A 94 3.68 11.12 -5.66
N GLY A 95 4.35 11.40 -4.53
CA GLY A 95 5.75 11.81 -4.47
C GLY A 95 6.69 10.80 -5.09
N PHE A 96 6.62 9.53 -4.68
CA PHE A 96 7.49 8.47 -5.21
C PHE A 96 7.41 8.34 -6.74
N GLN A 97 6.21 8.41 -7.33
CA GLN A 97 6.01 8.28 -8.78
C GLN A 97 6.60 9.48 -9.52
N VAL A 98 6.50 10.67 -8.95
CA VAL A 98 7.12 11.87 -9.50
C VAL A 98 8.63 11.69 -9.60
N PHE A 99 9.28 11.16 -8.56
CA PHE A 99 10.73 10.95 -8.55
C PHE A 99 11.19 9.76 -9.39
N SER A 100 10.39 8.70 -9.49
CA SER A 100 10.76 7.46 -10.18
C SER A 100 10.40 7.41 -11.67
N LEU A 101 9.38 8.13 -12.11
CA LEU A 101 8.82 8.02 -13.46
C LEU A 101 9.02 9.27 -14.33
N SER A 102 9.24 10.45 -13.74
CA SER A 102 9.35 11.67 -14.51
C SER A 102 10.76 11.89 -15.07
N VAL A 103 10.84 12.39 -16.29
CA VAL A 103 12.10 12.47 -17.08
C VAL A 103 12.97 13.64 -16.67
N LEU A 104 12.42 14.72 -16.10
CA LEU A 104 13.15 15.92 -15.65
C LEU A 104 12.44 16.50 -14.44
N ASN A 105 13.07 16.41 -13.28
CA ASN A 105 12.55 16.96 -12.04
C ASN A 105 13.40 18.12 -11.58
N LYS A 106 12.76 19.25 -11.32
CA LYS A 106 13.34 20.34 -10.55
C LYS A 106 12.64 20.39 -9.21
N VAL A 107 13.36 19.98 -8.17
CA VAL A 107 12.84 19.95 -6.80
C VAL A 107 13.18 21.27 -6.11
N THR A 108 12.17 21.91 -5.53
CA THR A 108 12.28 23.13 -4.72
C THR A 108 11.53 22.94 -3.41
N ASP A 109 11.67 23.85 -2.48
CA ASP A 109 10.89 23.82 -1.24
C ASP A 109 9.39 24.02 -1.46
N ALA A 110 8.98 24.66 -2.56
CA ALA A 110 7.59 24.86 -2.92
C ALA A 110 6.94 23.63 -3.59
N GLY A 111 7.72 22.72 -4.14
CA GLY A 111 7.23 21.55 -4.87
C GLY A 111 8.18 21.07 -5.96
N VAL A 112 7.66 20.25 -6.87
CA VAL A 112 8.40 19.57 -7.92
C VAL A 112 7.85 19.94 -9.30
N GLU A 113 8.68 20.53 -10.16
CA GLU A 113 8.40 20.64 -11.59
C GLU A 113 8.77 19.33 -12.27
N CYS A 114 7.81 18.71 -12.95
CA CYS A 114 8.04 17.44 -13.64
C CYS A 114 7.33 17.38 -15.00
N ARG A 115 7.72 16.41 -15.82
CA ARG A 115 7.04 16.08 -17.06
C ARG A 115 6.31 14.75 -16.95
N SER A 116 5.06 14.73 -17.41
CA SER A 116 4.27 13.51 -17.53
C SER A 116 5.00 12.48 -18.40
N HIS A 117 5.09 11.26 -17.89
CA HIS A 117 5.64 10.12 -18.65
C HIS A 117 4.71 9.63 -19.77
N ILE A 118 3.46 10.17 -19.84
CA ILE A 118 2.45 9.76 -20.81
C ILE A 118 2.57 10.59 -22.09
N ASP A 119 2.66 11.91 -21.95
CA ASP A 119 2.55 12.87 -23.05
C ASP A 119 3.59 14.00 -23.01
N GLY A 120 4.46 14.01 -21.98
CA GLY A 120 5.50 15.01 -21.81
C GLY A 120 5.03 16.37 -21.32
N SER A 121 3.74 16.53 -21.00
CA SER A 121 3.18 17.77 -20.44
C SER A 121 3.87 18.19 -19.15
N LYS A 122 3.99 19.49 -18.92
CA LYS A 122 4.64 20.03 -17.70
C LYS A 122 3.62 20.13 -16.58
N HIS A 123 4.02 19.69 -15.39
CA HIS A 123 3.24 19.75 -14.17
C HIS A 123 4.06 20.33 -13.04
N PHE A 124 3.40 21.05 -12.12
CA PHE A 124 3.97 21.45 -10.84
C PHE A 124 3.20 20.74 -9.73
N MET A 125 3.88 19.89 -8.98
CA MET A 125 3.32 19.09 -7.91
C MET A 125 3.82 19.60 -6.58
N SER A 126 2.92 20.02 -5.71
CA SER A 126 3.16 20.64 -4.42
C SER A 126 2.34 19.94 -3.33
N PRO A 127 2.56 20.24 -2.05
CA PRO A 127 1.64 19.81 -0.98
C PRO A 127 0.18 20.21 -1.28
N ASP A 128 -0.06 21.42 -1.78
CA ASP A 128 -1.42 21.90 -2.14
C ASP A 128 -2.02 21.03 -3.25
N TRP A 129 -1.26 20.70 -4.28
CA TRP A 129 -1.67 19.78 -5.34
C TRP A 129 -2.00 18.39 -4.78
N ALA A 130 -1.12 17.81 -3.94
CA ALA A 130 -1.31 16.48 -3.40
C ALA A 130 -2.59 16.40 -2.55
N MET A 131 -2.85 17.42 -1.74
CA MET A 131 -4.04 17.51 -0.91
C MET A 131 -5.32 17.71 -1.74
N ASP A 132 -5.30 18.58 -2.77
CA ASP A 132 -6.44 18.80 -3.66
C ASP A 132 -6.82 17.52 -4.41
N VAL A 133 -5.84 16.86 -5.03
CA VAL A 133 -6.07 15.62 -5.78
C VAL A 133 -6.63 14.53 -4.85
N GLN A 134 -6.03 14.26 -3.70
CA GLN A 134 -6.50 13.21 -2.79
C GLN A 134 -7.90 13.51 -2.22
N ARG A 135 -8.25 14.78 -2.02
CA ARG A 135 -9.63 15.18 -1.64
C ARG A 135 -10.62 14.85 -2.74
N LYS A 136 -10.30 15.15 -4.00
CA LYS A 136 -11.13 14.81 -5.17
C LYS A 136 -11.27 13.29 -5.34
N LEU A 137 -10.21 12.52 -5.05
CA LEU A 137 -10.25 11.07 -5.04
C LEU A 137 -11.12 10.49 -3.91
N SER A 138 -11.32 11.23 -2.83
CA SER A 138 -12.18 10.87 -1.68
C SER A 138 -11.82 9.52 -1.04
N SER A 139 -10.52 9.25 -0.85
CA SER A 139 -10.03 8.08 -0.11
C SER A 139 -10.26 8.23 1.40
N ASP A 140 -10.25 7.13 2.17
CA ASP A 140 -10.33 7.17 3.64
C ASP A 140 -9.04 7.70 4.27
N ILE A 141 -7.90 7.35 3.67
CA ILE A 141 -6.57 7.72 4.15
C ILE A 141 -5.81 8.43 3.04
N MET A 142 -5.36 9.64 3.35
CA MET A 142 -4.47 10.46 2.52
C MET A 142 -3.06 10.41 3.08
N MET A 143 -2.06 10.63 2.22
CA MET A 143 -0.65 10.73 2.61
C MET A 143 -0.13 12.14 2.42
N CYS A 144 0.72 12.63 3.34
CA CYS A 144 1.45 13.86 3.14
C CYS A 144 2.35 13.78 1.90
N PHE A 145 2.54 14.88 1.20
CA PHE A 145 3.51 14.96 0.12
C PHE A 145 4.92 14.84 0.68
N ASP A 146 5.77 14.00 0.09
CA ASP A 146 7.10 13.67 0.59
C ASP A 146 8.14 13.56 -0.51
N GLN A 147 9.40 13.61 -0.13
CA GLN A 147 10.52 13.33 -1.02
C GLN A 147 11.24 12.06 -0.59
N CYS A 148 11.04 10.98 -1.39
CA CYS A 148 11.81 9.76 -1.26
C CYS A 148 13.19 9.92 -1.93
N THR A 149 14.27 9.54 -1.23
CA THR A 149 15.61 9.48 -1.81
C THR A 149 15.86 8.10 -2.45
N PRO A 150 16.65 8.02 -3.54
CA PRO A 150 17.12 6.74 -4.05
C PRO A 150 18.11 6.08 -3.06
N TYR A 151 18.38 4.80 -3.25
CA TYR A 151 19.46 4.10 -2.56
C TYR A 151 20.48 3.59 -3.59
N PRO A 152 21.80 3.76 -3.35
CA PRO A 152 22.39 4.52 -2.25
C PRO A 152 22.25 6.05 -2.45
N CYS A 153 22.28 6.81 -1.36
CA CYS A 153 22.37 8.26 -1.37
C CYS A 153 23.37 8.75 -0.32
N THR A 154 23.83 10.01 -0.45
CA THR A 154 24.65 10.64 0.58
C THR A 154 23.79 11.01 1.79
N LYS A 155 24.43 11.21 2.95
CA LYS A 155 23.71 11.65 4.16
C LYS A 155 23.13 13.05 3.98
N GLU A 156 23.86 13.90 3.27
CA GLU A 156 23.47 15.27 2.93
C GLU A 156 22.22 15.32 2.05
N ASP A 157 22.14 14.42 1.05
CA ASP A 157 20.95 14.30 0.19
C ASP A 157 19.74 13.80 1.00
N ALA A 158 19.95 12.79 1.87
CA ALA A 158 18.91 12.28 2.75
C ALA A 158 18.40 13.34 3.74
N GLU A 159 19.31 14.17 4.30
CA GLU A 159 18.96 15.28 5.19
C GLU A 159 18.17 16.37 4.47
N ALA A 160 18.60 16.74 3.25
CA ALA A 160 17.89 17.72 2.44
C ALA A 160 16.47 17.28 2.08
N ALA A 161 16.31 15.99 1.74
CA ALA A 161 15.00 15.40 1.46
C ALA A 161 14.11 15.32 2.70
N LEU A 162 14.68 14.97 3.85
CA LEU A 162 14.00 14.97 5.14
C LEU A 162 13.47 16.36 5.47
N ARG A 163 14.34 17.38 5.45
CA ARG A 163 13.95 18.77 5.71
C ARG A 163 12.79 19.22 4.83
N ARG A 164 12.82 18.86 3.55
CA ARG A 164 11.77 19.22 2.61
C ARG A 164 10.48 18.44 2.89
N THR A 165 10.58 17.15 3.22
CA THR A 165 9.44 16.35 3.63
C THR A 165 8.75 16.93 4.87
N THR A 166 9.50 17.38 5.87
CA THR A 166 8.95 18.06 7.06
C THR A 166 8.23 19.36 6.69
N LEU A 167 8.84 20.21 5.84
CA LEU A 167 8.21 21.44 5.35
C LEU A 167 6.90 21.16 4.59
N TRP A 168 6.89 20.15 3.75
CA TRP A 168 5.70 19.75 2.99
C TRP A 168 4.63 19.12 3.87
N ALA A 169 5.02 18.35 4.90
CA ALA A 169 4.08 17.79 5.89
C ALA A 169 3.40 18.90 6.70
N GLU A 170 4.13 19.94 7.11
CA GLU A 170 3.57 21.14 7.75
C GLU A 170 2.51 21.78 6.87
N ARG A 171 2.81 22.02 5.60
CA ARG A 171 1.84 22.58 4.65
C ARG A 171 0.62 21.70 4.43
N CYS A 172 0.81 20.39 4.28
CA CYS A 172 -0.31 19.43 4.19
C CYS A 172 -1.20 19.49 5.44
N CYS A 173 -0.60 19.58 6.61
CA CYS A 173 -1.29 19.70 7.90
C CYS A 173 -2.14 20.97 8.00
N GLU A 174 -1.58 22.12 7.59
CA GLU A 174 -2.31 23.39 7.53
C GLU A 174 -3.54 23.27 6.62
N ILE A 175 -3.37 22.71 5.42
CA ILE A 175 -4.48 22.52 4.47
C ILE A 175 -5.51 21.55 5.03
N TYR A 176 -5.07 20.46 5.67
CA TYR A 176 -5.94 19.44 6.27
C TYR A 176 -6.86 20.05 7.32
N TYR A 177 -6.32 20.75 8.31
CA TYR A 177 -7.11 21.35 9.38
C TYR A 177 -7.95 22.55 8.92
N ASN A 178 -7.47 23.38 8.00
CA ASN A 178 -8.24 24.49 7.45
C ASN A 178 -9.41 24.01 6.55
N GLY A 179 -9.21 22.92 5.83
CA GLY A 179 -10.23 22.33 4.95
C GLY A 179 -11.36 21.62 5.68
N GLN A 180 -11.18 21.23 6.92
CA GLN A 180 -12.27 20.69 7.77
C GLN A 180 -13.34 21.73 8.11
N ARG A 181 -13.08 23.02 7.82
CA ARG A 181 -14.01 24.14 8.02
C ARG A 181 -14.79 24.57 6.78
N GLN A 182 -14.54 23.93 5.62
CA GLN A 182 -15.19 24.33 4.35
C GLN A 182 -16.27 23.32 3.93
N THR A 183 -17.41 23.87 3.48
CA THR A 183 -18.62 23.17 3.05
C THR A 183 -18.47 22.43 1.71
N PRO A 184 -19.32 21.42 1.44
CA PRO A 184 -19.20 20.49 0.31
C PRO A 184 -19.49 21.11 -1.05
N ILE A 185 -18.90 20.54 -2.11
CA ILE A 185 -19.25 20.78 -3.51
C ILE A 185 -20.47 19.90 -3.85
N PRO A 186 -21.59 20.44 -4.35
CA PRO A 186 -22.74 19.63 -4.73
C PRO A 186 -22.45 18.82 -6.00
N ALA A 187 -22.63 17.51 -5.97
CA ALA A 187 -22.62 16.67 -7.16
C ALA A 187 -24.06 16.45 -7.66
N GLU A 188 -24.44 17.14 -8.73
CA GLU A 188 -25.71 16.94 -9.44
C GLU A 188 -25.47 16.07 -10.67
N HIS A 189 -25.46 14.73 -10.57
CA HIS A 189 -25.73 13.87 -11.74
C HIS A 189 -25.93 12.39 -11.35
N PRO A 190 -26.93 11.69 -11.90
CA PRO A 190 -27.14 10.25 -11.72
C PRO A 190 -26.21 9.44 -12.63
N ILE A 191 -25.54 8.44 -12.07
CA ILE A 191 -24.44 7.71 -12.74
C ILE A 191 -24.87 6.38 -13.39
N TYR A 192 -26.06 5.85 -13.15
CA TYR A 192 -26.49 4.57 -13.71
C TYR A 192 -27.83 4.66 -14.48
N PRO A 193 -27.86 4.18 -15.75
CA PRO A 193 -29.13 3.97 -16.45
C PRO A 193 -29.79 2.71 -15.90
N GLY A 194 -30.87 2.84 -15.13
CA GLY A 194 -31.67 1.70 -14.68
C GLY A 194 -32.41 1.83 -13.36
N ASP A 195 -32.02 2.70 -12.46
CA ASP A 195 -32.75 2.93 -11.21
C ASP A 195 -33.65 4.16 -11.32
N ASN A 196 -34.97 3.91 -11.35
CA ASN A 196 -36.01 4.95 -11.37
C ASN A 196 -36.29 5.60 -9.98
N ASP A 197 -35.47 5.36 -9.00
CA ASP A 197 -35.55 6.06 -7.72
C ASP A 197 -34.48 7.18 -7.67
N VAL A 198 -34.92 8.37 -8.05
CA VAL A 198 -34.19 9.62 -7.81
C VAL A 198 -34.25 9.92 -6.32
N THR A 199 -33.54 9.17 -5.51
CA THR A 199 -33.10 9.65 -4.21
C THR A 199 -31.97 10.64 -4.49
N THR A 200 -32.18 11.90 -4.14
CA THR A 200 -31.12 12.90 -4.02
C THR A 200 -29.98 12.28 -3.23
N VAL A 201 -28.91 11.89 -3.94
CA VAL A 201 -27.69 11.39 -3.30
C VAL A 201 -27.11 12.62 -2.60
N GLU A 202 -27.47 12.81 -1.34
CA GLU A 202 -26.69 13.66 -0.46
C GLU A 202 -25.25 13.14 -0.57
N CYS A 203 -24.38 13.97 -1.11
CA CYS A 203 -22.95 13.65 -1.18
C CYS A 203 -22.50 13.45 0.26
N GLU A 204 -22.16 12.21 0.63
CA GLU A 204 -21.64 11.85 1.96
C GLU A 204 -20.24 12.45 2.19
N GLN A 205 -20.01 13.68 1.75
CA GLN A 205 -18.74 14.43 1.84
C GLN A 205 -18.33 14.80 3.27
N THR A 206 -19.02 14.31 4.29
CA THR A 206 -18.66 14.54 5.68
C THR A 206 -17.88 13.39 6.31
N LYS A 207 -17.56 12.35 5.55
CA LYS A 207 -16.66 11.30 6.04
C LYS A 207 -15.24 11.86 6.08
N GLN A 208 -14.75 12.11 7.26
CA GLN A 208 -13.46 12.73 7.53
C GLN A 208 -12.32 11.82 7.04
N GLN A 209 -11.64 12.23 5.95
CA GLN A 209 -10.42 11.58 5.50
C GLN A 209 -9.33 11.73 6.55
N ALA A 210 -8.54 10.70 6.82
CA ALA A 210 -7.37 10.78 7.69
C ALA A 210 -6.13 11.16 6.89
N LEU A 211 -5.26 12.01 7.43
CA LEU A 211 -3.97 12.36 6.84
C LEU A 211 -2.85 11.66 7.60
N PHE A 212 -2.00 10.87 6.92
CA PHE A 212 -0.83 10.24 7.52
C PHE A 212 0.44 11.02 7.20
N GLY A 213 1.27 11.23 8.23
CA GLY A 213 2.62 11.77 8.08
C GLY A 213 3.60 10.70 7.59
N ILE A 214 4.65 11.09 6.86
CA ILE A 214 5.66 10.18 6.33
C ILE A 214 7.02 10.48 6.95
N VAL A 215 7.64 9.47 7.57
CA VAL A 215 8.99 9.53 8.12
C VAL A 215 9.98 9.15 7.03
N GLN A 216 10.94 10.05 6.74
CA GLN A 216 12.02 9.85 5.77
C GLN A 216 13.40 9.80 6.48
N GLY A 217 14.50 9.68 5.76
CA GLY A 217 15.87 9.65 6.33
C GLY A 217 16.74 8.49 5.82
N SER A 218 16.33 7.81 4.73
CA SER A 218 17.08 6.69 4.13
C SER A 218 17.43 5.63 5.20
N VAL A 219 18.67 5.14 5.24
CA VAL A 219 19.18 4.16 6.22
C VAL A 219 19.96 4.78 7.37
N PHE A 220 19.89 6.12 7.53
CA PHE A 220 20.60 6.85 8.58
C PHE A 220 19.73 6.99 9.84
N GLU A 221 20.11 6.32 10.93
CA GLU A 221 19.33 6.27 12.17
C GLU A 221 19.04 7.64 12.77
N ASP A 222 20.07 8.51 12.86
CA ASP A 222 19.94 9.85 13.41
C ASP A 222 18.94 10.71 12.61
N LEU A 223 18.95 10.57 11.27
CA LEU A 223 17.97 11.24 10.41
C LEU A 223 16.57 10.66 10.60
N ARG A 224 16.43 9.33 10.72
CA ARG A 224 15.14 8.69 11.00
C ARG A 224 14.54 9.14 12.33
N ILE A 225 15.37 9.21 13.39
CA ILE A 225 14.95 9.68 14.70
C ILE A 225 14.52 11.15 14.63
N ARG A 226 15.28 12.00 13.95
CA ARG A 226 14.94 13.41 13.73
C ARG A 226 13.62 13.54 12.96
N SER A 227 13.50 12.87 11.81
CA SER A 227 12.28 12.89 11.00
C SER A 227 11.06 12.44 11.79
N ALA A 228 11.16 11.33 12.53
CA ALA A 228 10.05 10.83 13.34
C ALA A 228 9.60 11.90 14.36
N LYS A 229 10.53 12.54 15.08
CA LYS A 229 10.21 13.59 16.05
C LYS A 229 9.55 14.82 15.41
N GLU A 230 10.06 15.27 14.27
CA GLU A 230 9.53 16.41 13.52
C GLU A 230 8.10 16.09 13.00
N ILE A 231 7.89 14.93 12.38
CA ILE A 231 6.58 14.51 11.85
C ILE A 231 5.56 14.26 12.97
N MET A 232 5.98 13.67 14.10
CA MET A 232 5.10 13.47 15.25
C MET A 232 4.62 14.77 15.88
N SER A 233 5.35 15.90 15.76
CA SER A 233 4.93 17.18 16.30
C SER A 233 3.65 17.73 15.67
N PHE A 234 3.24 17.23 14.51
CA PHE A 234 1.99 17.59 13.83
C PHE A 234 0.77 16.74 14.25
N ASP A 235 0.95 15.73 15.11
CA ASP A 235 -0.09 14.83 15.64
C ASP A 235 -1.01 14.22 14.58
N PHE A 236 -0.44 13.58 13.57
CA PHE A 236 -1.19 12.88 12.53
C PHE A 236 -2.00 11.70 13.08
N PRO A 237 -3.16 11.36 12.46
CA PRO A 237 -3.92 10.14 12.74
C PRO A 237 -3.15 8.84 12.59
N GLY A 238 -2.09 8.81 11.75
CA GLY A 238 -1.21 7.67 11.54
C GLY A 238 0.13 8.07 10.94
N TYR A 239 1.08 7.16 10.93
CA TYR A 239 2.46 7.41 10.49
C TYR A 239 2.92 6.35 9.49
N ALA A 240 3.48 6.81 8.37
CA ALA A 240 4.11 5.94 7.40
C ALA A 240 5.63 6.03 7.49
N ILE A 241 6.28 4.93 7.12
CA ILE A 241 7.73 4.79 7.01
C ILE A 241 8.03 4.69 5.52
N GLY A 242 8.49 5.81 4.94
CA GLY A 242 8.86 5.90 3.54
C GLY A 242 10.36 5.73 3.30
N GLY A 243 10.80 5.65 2.05
CA GLY A 243 12.21 5.61 1.66
C GLY A 243 12.97 4.37 2.14
N LEU A 244 12.26 3.25 2.32
CA LEU A 244 12.81 1.90 2.49
C LEU A 244 12.31 1.00 1.36
N SER A 245 12.91 -0.17 1.19
CA SER A 245 12.64 -1.09 0.05
C SER A 245 12.91 -0.45 -1.32
N VAL A 246 13.93 0.40 -1.38
CA VAL A 246 14.39 1.10 -2.59
C VAL A 246 15.74 0.59 -3.11
N GLY A 247 16.21 -0.54 -2.57
CA GLY A 247 17.45 -1.23 -2.98
C GLY A 247 18.47 -1.46 -1.86
N GLU A 248 18.18 -1.03 -0.64
CA GLU A 248 19.01 -1.29 0.54
C GLU A 248 18.96 -2.77 0.94
N PRO A 249 20.01 -3.28 1.64
CA PRO A 249 19.96 -4.59 2.30
C PRO A 249 18.80 -4.67 3.29
N HIS A 250 18.16 -5.84 3.38
CA HIS A 250 17.05 -6.06 4.33
C HIS A 250 17.46 -5.80 5.78
N SER A 251 18.73 -6.09 6.14
CA SER A 251 19.27 -5.79 7.46
C SER A 251 19.21 -4.31 7.82
N ASP A 252 19.45 -3.42 6.86
CA ASP A 252 19.35 -1.97 7.09
C ASP A 252 17.89 -1.55 7.29
N MET A 253 16.97 -2.08 6.48
CA MET A 253 15.54 -1.84 6.67
C MET A 253 15.09 -2.31 8.08
N TYR A 254 15.45 -3.52 8.50
CA TYR A 254 15.06 -4.06 9.80
C TYR A 254 15.62 -3.24 10.97
N ARG A 255 16.90 -2.83 10.88
CA ARG A 255 17.54 -1.95 11.87
C ARG A 255 16.80 -0.62 12.03
N ILE A 256 16.39 0.00 10.92
CA ILE A 256 15.60 1.23 10.94
C ILE A 256 14.21 1.00 11.56
N LEU A 257 13.56 -0.12 11.26
CA LEU A 257 12.27 -0.45 11.86
C LEU A 257 12.38 -0.66 13.37
N ASP A 258 13.46 -1.31 13.85
CA ASP A 258 13.72 -1.48 15.29
C ASP A 258 13.83 -0.11 16.00
N VAL A 259 14.58 0.83 15.41
CA VAL A 259 14.70 2.20 15.94
C VAL A 259 13.35 2.92 15.97
N LEU A 260 12.59 2.87 14.85
CA LEU A 260 11.32 3.58 14.74
C LEU A 260 10.22 2.97 15.61
N ASN A 261 10.25 1.66 15.86
CA ASN A 261 9.32 1.00 16.77
C ASN A 261 9.35 1.56 18.19
N LEU A 262 10.52 2.02 18.65
CA LEU A 262 10.71 2.62 19.97
C LEU A 262 10.24 4.07 20.06
N ILE A 263 10.06 4.77 18.92
CA ILE A 263 9.81 6.20 18.86
C ILE A 263 8.36 6.51 18.45
N LEU A 264 7.85 5.80 17.43
CA LEU A 264 6.52 6.07 16.89
C LEU A 264 5.42 5.75 17.92
N PRO A 265 4.35 6.57 18.00
CA PRO A 265 3.29 6.40 18.97
C PRO A 265 2.66 5.00 18.94
N VAL A 266 2.43 4.44 20.12
CA VAL A 266 1.85 3.09 20.25
C VAL A 266 0.38 3.08 19.82
N ASN A 267 -0.34 4.16 20.08
CA ASN A 267 -1.79 4.30 19.80
C ASN A 267 -2.12 4.83 18.39
N LYS A 268 -1.16 4.81 17.47
CA LYS A 268 -1.35 5.22 16.07
C LYS A 268 -0.95 4.08 15.14
N PRO A 269 -1.62 3.91 13.99
CA PRO A 269 -1.23 2.92 13.00
C PRO A 269 0.10 3.29 12.32
N ARG A 270 0.90 2.26 11.98
CA ARG A 270 2.21 2.38 11.35
C ARG A 270 2.19 1.66 10.00
N TYR A 271 2.50 2.38 8.95
CA TYR A 271 2.46 1.90 7.58
C TYR A 271 3.86 1.87 6.97
N LEU A 272 4.36 0.69 6.61
CA LEU A 272 5.62 0.51 5.87
C LEU A 272 5.33 0.48 4.37
N MET A 273 5.76 1.52 3.66
CA MET A 273 5.42 1.76 2.26
C MET A 273 6.22 0.88 1.30
N GLY A 274 5.54 0.29 0.31
CA GLY A 274 6.17 -0.41 -0.81
C GLY A 274 6.74 -1.79 -0.51
N VAL A 275 6.48 -2.35 0.68
CA VAL A 275 7.01 -3.62 1.14
C VAL A 275 5.98 -4.73 1.01
N GLY A 276 6.32 -5.79 0.26
CA GLY A 276 5.41 -6.91 -0.03
C GLY A 276 6.11 -8.22 -0.32
N PHE A 277 7.35 -8.38 0.13
CA PHE A 277 8.00 -9.67 0.12
C PHE A 277 7.61 -10.45 1.39
N PRO A 278 7.31 -11.77 1.31
CA PRO A 278 6.77 -12.52 2.46
C PRO A 278 7.58 -12.41 3.75
N THR A 279 8.91 -12.58 3.66
CA THR A 279 9.79 -12.46 4.83
C THR A 279 9.79 -11.04 5.38
N ASN A 280 9.78 -10.02 4.53
CA ASN A 280 9.73 -8.62 4.96
C ASN A 280 8.40 -8.26 5.65
N LEU A 281 7.29 -8.92 5.28
CA LEU A 281 6.02 -8.79 6.01
C LEU A 281 6.16 -9.36 7.43
N ILE A 282 6.66 -10.58 7.57
CA ILE A 282 6.88 -11.23 8.87
C ILE A 282 7.80 -10.38 9.75
N GLU A 283 8.95 -9.95 9.22
CA GLU A 283 9.92 -9.13 9.95
C GLU A 283 9.40 -7.72 10.28
N GLY A 284 8.63 -7.11 9.37
CA GLY A 284 8.00 -5.81 9.61
C GLY A 284 6.93 -5.89 10.70
N ILE A 285 6.09 -6.94 10.68
CA ILE A 285 5.09 -7.20 11.73
C ILE A 285 5.77 -7.41 13.08
N ALA A 286 6.85 -8.22 13.12
CA ALA A 286 7.65 -8.42 14.33
C ALA A 286 8.18 -7.10 14.94
N ARG A 287 8.37 -6.08 14.11
CA ARG A 287 8.85 -4.73 14.46
C ARG A 287 7.74 -3.68 14.60
N GLY A 288 6.49 -4.12 14.75
CA GLY A 288 5.37 -3.26 15.09
C GLY A 288 4.75 -2.49 13.91
N VAL A 289 4.95 -2.97 12.68
CA VAL A 289 4.28 -2.43 11.50
C VAL A 289 2.88 -3.04 11.36
N ASP A 290 1.89 -2.19 11.06
CA ASP A 290 0.46 -2.56 10.95
C ASP A 290 -0.02 -2.71 9.51
N MET A 291 0.54 -1.93 8.57
CA MET A 291 0.04 -1.82 7.20
C MET A 291 1.18 -1.93 6.20
N PHE A 292 0.91 -2.62 5.09
CA PHE A 292 1.87 -2.88 4.02
C PHE A 292 1.18 -2.76 2.67
N ASP A 293 1.92 -2.35 1.64
CA ASP A 293 1.50 -2.42 0.23
C ASP A 293 2.66 -2.85 -0.65
N CYS A 294 2.37 -3.42 -1.80
CA CYS A 294 3.38 -3.62 -2.84
C CYS A 294 2.74 -3.94 -4.19
N VAL A 295 3.37 -3.50 -5.28
CA VAL A 295 2.98 -3.87 -6.64
C VAL A 295 3.47 -5.26 -7.06
N LEU A 296 4.43 -5.84 -6.32
CA LEU A 296 5.08 -7.11 -6.69
C LEU A 296 4.10 -8.28 -6.87
N PRO A 297 3.08 -8.50 -6.03
CA PRO A 297 2.18 -9.64 -6.19
C PRO A 297 1.55 -9.71 -7.57
N THR A 298 0.94 -8.62 -8.02
CA THR A 298 0.30 -8.56 -9.35
C THR A 298 1.32 -8.45 -10.48
N ARG A 299 2.44 -7.73 -10.29
CA ARG A 299 3.52 -7.64 -11.28
C ARG A 299 4.13 -9.02 -11.54
N ASN A 300 4.53 -9.72 -10.49
CA ASN A 300 5.12 -11.05 -10.55
C ASN A 300 4.12 -12.07 -11.10
N GLY A 301 2.86 -12.04 -10.63
CA GLY A 301 1.79 -12.91 -11.12
C GLY A 301 1.62 -12.81 -12.63
N ARG A 302 1.48 -11.59 -13.19
CA ARG A 302 1.38 -11.38 -14.63
C ARG A 302 2.63 -11.83 -15.40
N ASN A 303 3.78 -11.92 -14.74
CA ASN A 303 5.03 -12.44 -15.31
C ASN A 303 5.26 -13.93 -15.06
N GLY A 304 4.28 -14.64 -14.47
CA GLY A 304 4.33 -16.08 -14.22
C GLY A 304 5.23 -16.48 -13.06
N SER A 305 5.57 -15.52 -12.19
CA SER A 305 6.27 -15.76 -10.92
C SER A 305 5.26 -15.74 -9.78
N LEU A 306 5.14 -16.84 -9.08
CA LEU A 306 4.17 -17.09 -8.03
C LEU A 306 4.89 -17.30 -6.69
N ILE A 307 4.23 -16.88 -5.63
CA ILE A 307 4.72 -17.04 -4.25
C ILE A 307 3.87 -18.14 -3.61
N THR A 308 4.49 -19.19 -3.10
CA THR A 308 3.80 -20.30 -2.42
C THR A 308 4.28 -20.44 -1.00
N SER A 309 3.61 -21.24 -0.19
CA SER A 309 4.02 -21.57 1.18
C SER A 309 5.42 -22.22 1.25
N PHE A 310 5.94 -22.72 0.14
CA PHE A 310 7.23 -23.41 0.04
C PHE A 310 8.30 -22.61 -0.73
N GLY A 311 8.03 -21.35 -1.07
CA GLY A 311 8.93 -20.50 -1.83
C GLY A 311 8.36 -20.11 -3.20
N ARG A 312 9.24 -19.62 -4.10
CA ARG A 312 8.82 -19.10 -5.41
C ARG A 312 8.68 -20.21 -6.47
N VAL A 313 7.66 -20.04 -7.31
CA VAL A 313 7.37 -20.90 -8.45
C VAL A 313 7.38 -20.06 -9.73
N ASN A 314 8.25 -20.40 -10.70
CA ASN A 314 8.16 -19.87 -12.05
C ASN A 314 7.35 -20.86 -12.91
N ILE A 315 6.07 -20.54 -13.14
CA ILE A 315 5.15 -21.44 -13.83
C ILE A 315 5.51 -21.75 -15.28
N LYS A 316 6.39 -20.97 -15.89
CA LYS A 316 6.90 -21.20 -17.26
C LYS A 316 7.79 -22.43 -17.35
N ALA A 317 8.36 -22.91 -16.24
CA ALA A 317 9.32 -23.99 -16.23
C ALA A 317 8.73 -25.30 -16.79
N LYS A 318 9.54 -26.04 -17.56
CA LYS A 318 9.12 -27.27 -18.25
C LYS A 318 8.66 -28.36 -17.28
N LYS A 319 9.21 -28.40 -16.08
CA LYS A 319 8.85 -29.37 -15.03
C LYS A 319 7.34 -29.37 -14.67
N TYR A 320 6.63 -28.28 -14.90
CA TYR A 320 5.19 -28.17 -14.61
C TYR A 320 4.28 -28.60 -15.77
N GLU A 321 4.81 -29.06 -16.90
CA GLU A 321 4.03 -29.43 -18.09
C GLU A 321 3.10 -30.60 -17.83
N ARG A 322 3.51 -31.53 -16.97
CA ARG A 322 2.73 -32.70 -16.56
C ARG A 322 2.51 -32.77 -15.07
N ASP A 323 2.56 -31.61 -14.39
CA ASP A 323 2.29 -31.50 -12.95
C ASP A 323 0.81 -31.20 -12.73
N PHE A 324 0.04 -32.24 -12.46
CA PHE A 324 -1.41 -32.18 -12.23
C PHE A 324 -1.76 -31.90 -10.76
N THR A 325 -0.79 -31.44 -9.95
CA THR A 325 -1.03 -31.05 -8.57
C THR A 325 -1.46 -29.59 -8.46
N ARG A 326 -1.96 -29.20 -7.28
CA ARG A 326 -2.29 -27.81 -6.95
C ARG A 326 -1.00 -26.97 -6.90
N LEU A 327 -1.13 -25.66 -7.17
CA LEU A 327 0.00 -24.75 -7.07
C LEU A 327 0.55 -24.68 -5.65
N ASP A 328 -0.33 -24.48 -4.68
CA ASP A 328 -0.03 -24.42 -3.25
C ASP A 328 -1.15 -25.15 -2.48
N PRO A 329 -0.84 -26.29 -1.82
CA PRO A 329 -1.83 -27.05 -1.06
C PRO A 329 -2.36 -26.32 0.17
N GLU A 330 -1.59 -25.36 0.73
CA GLU A 330 -1.99 -24.55 1.88
C GLU A 330 -2.87 -23.34 1.48
N CYS A 331 -2.99 -23.04 0.16
CA CYS A 331 -3.74 -21.88 -0.32
C CYS A 331 -5.17 -22.23 -0.73
N ASP A 332 -6.10 -21.37 -0.35
CA ASP A 332 -7.54 -21.51 -0.58
C ASP A 332 -8.08 -20.64 -1.74
N CYS A 333 -7.22 -19.94 -2.49
CA CYS A 333 -7.64 -19.13 -3.64
C CYS A 333 -8.25 -19.99 -4.77
N THR A 334 -8.95 -19.36 -5.70
CA THR A 334 -9.61 -20.02 -6.84
C THR A 334 -8.62 -20.87 -7.65
N LEU A 335 -7.42 -20.32 -7.93
CA LEU A 335 -6.38 -21.06 -8.64
C LEU A 335 -6.04 -22.38 -7.94
N CYS A 336 -5.74 -22.34 -6.64
CA CYS A 336 -5.28 -23.51 -5.90
C CYS A 336 -6.39 -24.54 -5.68
N ARG A 337 -7.65 -24.11 -5.58
CA ARG A 337 -8.80 -25.02 -5.40
C ARG A 337 -9.23 -25.72 -6.68
N LEU A 338 -9.16 -25.03 -7.83
CA LEU A 338 -9.82 -25.49 -9.05
C LEU A 338 -8.87 -25.92 -10.17
N HIS A 339 -7.59 -25.51 -10.10
CA HIS A 339 -6.68 -25.69 -11.22
C HIS A 339 -5.35 -26.34 -10.82
N THR A 340 -4.71 -27.00 -11.79
CA THR A 340 -3.39 -27.62 -11.63
C THR A 340 -2.27 -26.74 -12.18
N ARG A 341 -1.04 -27.00 -11.75
CA ARG A 341 0.16 -26.35 -12.29
C ARG A 341 0.29 -26.55 -13.82
N ALA A 342 -0.01 -27.73 -14.32
CA ALA A 342 0.01 -28.02 -15.75
C ALA A 342 -0.96 -27.14 -16.54
N TYR A 343 -2.21 -27.00 -16.06
CA TYR A 343 -3.20 -26.14 -16.70
C TYR A 343 -2.79 -24.67 -16.66
N LEU A 344 -2.35 -24.17 -15.51
CA LEU A 344 -1.87 -22.79 -15.38
C LEU A 344 -0.70 -22.49 -16.29
N ARG A 345 0.28 -23.44 -16.37
CA ARG A 345 1.39 -23.32 -17.31
C ARG A 345 0.92 -23.27 -18.76
N HIS A 346 -0.04 -24.10 -19.14
CA HIS A 346 -0.65 -24.09 -20.45
C HIS A 346 -1.23 -22.71 -20.78
N LEU A 347 -2.10 -22.18 -19.93
CA LEU A 347 -2.69 -20.85 -20.09
C LEU A 347 -1.61 -19.76 -20.25
N TYR A 348 -0.56 -19.84 -19.42
CA TYR A 348 0.52 -18.86 -19.47
C TYR A 348 1.32 -18.95 -20.76
N ARG A 349 1.60 -20.17 -21.28
CA ARG A 349 2.35 -20.40 -22.51
C ARG A 349 1.58 -20.02 -23.77
N THR A 350 0.26 -20.10 -23.73
CA THR A 350 -0.63 -19.71 -24.84
C THR A 350 -1.01 -18.22 -24.79
N GLY A 351 -0.60 -17.47 -23.75
CA GLY A 351 -0.88 -16.05 -23.64
C GLY A 351 -2.31 -15.72 -23.19
N GLU A 352 -3.00 -16.70 -22.59
CA GLU A 352 -4.37 -16.50 -22.09
C GLU A 352 -4.40 -15.48 -20.93
N ILE A 353 -5.29 -14.49 -21.04
CA ILE A 353 -5.46 -13.44 -20.00
C ILE A 353 -5.82 -14.04 -18.64
N LEU A 354 -6.53 -15.16 -18.64
CA LEU A 354 -6.91 -15.88 -17.42
C LEU A 354 -5.69 -16.28 -16.59
N ALA A 355 -4.55 -16.59 -17.22
CA ALA A 355 -3.31 -16.89 -16.50
C ALA A 355 -2.87 -15.71 -15.60
N ALA A 356 -2.85 -14.49 -16.14
CA ALA A 356 -2.46 -13.30 -15.40
C ALA A 356 -3.41 -12.99 -14.24
N ARG A 357 -4.72 -13.23 -14.42
CA ARG A 357 -5.74 -13.08 -13.36
C ARG A 357 -5.51 -14.05 -12.22
N LEU A 358 -5.50 -15.36 -12.52
CA LEU A 358 -5.32 -16.42 -11.53
C LEU A 358 -4.00 -16.28 -10.76
N CYS A 359 -2.91 -15.91 -11.46
CA CYS A 359 -1.62 -15.68 -10.82
C CYS A 359 -1.63 -14.44 -9.89
N SER A 360 -2.30 -13.36 -10.30
CA SER A 360 -2.43 -12.15 -9.48
C SER A 360 -3.29 -12.40 -8.24
N GLU A 361 -4.43 -13.06 -8.41
CA GLU A 361 -5.30 -13.49 -7.31
C GLU A 361 -4.53 -14.31 -6.28
N HIS A 362 -3.81 -15.34 -6.73
CA HIS A 362 -3.06 -16.21 -5.84
C HIS A 362 -2.00 -15.45 -5.04
N ASN A 363 -1.18 -14.63 -5.71
CA ASN A 363 -0.12 -13.89 -5.02
C ASN A 363 -0.68 -12.88 -4.01
N LEU A 364 -1.80 -12.22 -4.32
CA LEU A 364 -2.47 -11.32 -3.38
C LEU A 364 -3.05 -12.08 -2.19
N ARG A 365 -3.80 -13.17 -2.46
CA ARG A 365 -4.35 -14.01 -1.38
C ARG A 365 -3.27 -14.53 -0.46
N PHE A 366 -2.12 -14.91 -1.00
CA PHE A 366 -0.99 -15.40 -0.23
C PHE A 366 -0.49 -14.35 0.78
N LEU A 367 -0.27 -13.09 0.36
CA LEU A 367 0.18 -12.03 1.27
C LEU A 367 -0.89 -11.60 2.27
N ILE A 368 -2.16 -11.56 1.85
CA ILE A 368 -3.28 -11.28 2.74
C ILE A 368 -3.35 -12.36 3.84
N ARG A 369 -3.17 -13.64 3.47
CA ARG A 369 -3.13 -14.75 4.46
C ARG A 369 -1.95 -14.67 5.42
N ILE A 370 -0.77 -14.23 4.96
CA ILE A 370 0.36 -13.99 5.88
C ILE A 370 -0.03 -12.95 6.93
N ALA A 371 -0.60 -11.83 6.51
CA ALA A 371 -0.97 -10.77 7.43
C ALA A 371 -2.09 -11.20 8.39
N SER A 372 -3.14 -11.87 7.90
CA SER A 372 -4.24 -12.35 8.74
C SER A 372 -3.81 -13.48 9.68
N GLY A 373 -2.98 -14.41 9.23
CA GLY A 373 -2.43 -15.48 10.08
C GLY A 373 -1.49 -14.93 11.16
N ALA A 374 -0.68 -13.91 10.83
CA ALA A 374 0.12 -13.20 11.82
C ALA A 374 -0.76 -12.52 12.87
N ARG A 375 -1.85 -11.85 12.45
CA ARG A 375 -2.83 -11.27 13.36
C ARG A 375 -3.41 -12.30 14.33
N GLU A 376 -3.90 -13.42 13.81
CA GLU A 376 -4.46 -14.50 14.62
C GLU A 376 -3.43 -15.03 15.63
N ALA A 377 -2.20 -15.22 15.19
CA ALA A 377 -1.11 -15.67 16.05
C ALA A 377 -0.77 -14.65 17.16
N ILE A 378 -0.81 -13.35 16.87
CA ILE A 378 -0.59 -12.30 17.87
C ILE A 378 -1.72 -12.32 18.91
N ILE A 379 -2.98 -12.41 18.49
CA ILE A 379 -4.15 -12.46 19.39
C ILE A 379 -4.08 -13.70 20.29
N ASN A 380 -3.67 -14.85 19.73
CA ASN A 380 -3.56 -16.12 20.45
C ASN A 380 -2.27 -16.22 21.29
N GLY A 381 -1.36 -15.24 21.19
CA GLY A 381 -0.10 -15.20 21.96
C GLY A 381 0.97 -16.18 21.49
N ASN A 382 0.90 -16.67 20.23
CA ASN A 382 1.83 -17.65 19.63
C ASN A 382 2.47 -17.14 18.32
N TYR A 383 2.72 -15.83 18.22
CA TYR A 383 3.34 -15.23 17.04
C TYR A 383 4.77 -15.74 16.77
N PRO A 384 5.65 -15.98 17.77
CA PRO A 384 6.96 -16.58 17.53
C PRO A 384 6.88 -17.96 16.85
N GLU A 385 5.98 -18.83 17.27
CA GLU A 385 5.76 -20.16 16.69
C GLU A 385 5.22 -20.06 15.26
N TYR A 386 4.38 -19.05 14.98
CA TYR A 386 3.93 -18.74 13.63
C TYR A 386 5.10 -18.37 12.71
N CYS A 387 6.04 -17.54 13.19
CA CYS A 387 7.26 -17.20 12.47
C CYS A 387 8.15 -18.41 12.21
N GLU A 388 8.39 -19.24 13.24
CA GLU A 388 9.18 -20.47 13.10
C GLU A 388 8.59 -21.41 12.07
N ARG A 389 7.26 -21.63 12.11
CA ARG A 389 6.56 -22.43 11.09
C ARG A 389 6.73 -21.82 9.69
N PHE A 390 6.55 -20.50 9.56
CA PHE A 390 6.73 -19.84 8.27
C PHE A 390 8.13 -20.09 7.72
N TYR A 391 9.20 -19.86 8.50
CA TYR A 391 10.58 -20.05 8.05
C TYR A 391 10.95 -21.52 7.84
N SER A 392 10.30 -22.44 8.51
CA SER A 392 10.53 -23.88 8.30
C SER A 392 10.00 -24.38 6.94
N LEU A 393 9.02 -23.68 6.36
CA LEU A 393 8.38 -24.05 5.10
C LEU A 393 8.84 -23.19 3.92
N PHE A 394 9.01 -21.89 4.14
CA PHE A 394 9.30 -20.92 3.09
C PHE A 394 10.81 -20.85 2.79
N HIS A 395 11.19 -21.36 1.64
CA HIS A 395 12.58 -21.34 1.16
C HIS A 395 12.65 -20.55 -0.15
N ASP A 396 13.30 -19.39 -0.14
CA ASP A 396 13.60 -18.62 -1.35
C ASP A 396 15.10 -18.59 -1.61
N GLU A 397 15.54 -19.29 -2.65
CA GLU A 397 16.96 -19.40 -3.05
C GLU A 397 17.62 -18.03 -3.33
N ARG A 398 16.83 -17.00 -3.64
CA ARG A 398 17.34 -15.65 -3.94
C ARG A 398 17.58 -14.79 -2.72
N GLU A 399 17.08 -15.16 -1.56
CA GLU A 399 17.38 -14.46 -0.29
C GLU A 399 18.76 -14.80 0.25
N GLY A 400 19.35 -15.90 -0.16
CA GLY A 400 20.73 -16.27 0.21
C GLY A 400 21.79 -15.30 -0.29
N ASP A 401 21.52 -14.59 -1.41
CA ASP A 401 22.47 -13.64 -2.03
C ASP A 401 22.32 -12.19 -1.50
N GLN A 402 21.31 -11.91 -0.64
CA GLN A 402 21.04 -10.56 -0.11
C GLN A 402 21.13 -10.47 1.43
N ARG A 403 21.68 -11.50 2.07
CA ARG A 403 21.94 -11.50 3.53
C ARG A 403 23.31 -10.95 3.86
#